data_f873789084369808302fa05be0077d9f
#
_entry.id   f873789084369808302fa05be0077d9f
#
_cell.length_a   1.000
_cell.length_b   1.000
_cell.length_c   1.000
_cell.angle_alpha   90.00
_cell.angle_beta   90.00
_cell.angle_gamma   90.00
#
_symmetry.space_group_name_H-M   'P 1'
#
loop_
_entity.id
_entity.type
_entity.pdbx_description
1 polymer ?
#
loop_
_entity_poly.entity_id
_entity_poly.type
_entity_poly.pdbx_seq_one_letter_code
_entity_poly.pdbx_strand_id
1 'polypeptide(L)'
;MNGDGLADIVVITCNSVCYYPNLGYGRFGAKVTMSLNGCFDAITDFNPAFLQLADIDGSGTTDLVYMGAGRIQVWFNQSGNRFSDPLEIFNSFPPIDNESKISFIDLLGNGTSCLVWSSPLPGHSHAPLRYIDITGGRKPHLLIGFKNNLGKEITLEYRSSTHYYLEDKKKGKQWITRLPFPVHCVSKVITVDKVSQTRFTKEYSYHHGYYDAIEREYRGFAMVEERDSEAYDHFVQEVQAGGMLNTVEKQLFQPAVTTRSWFHTGAFAGRKKFFHALADEYYPNALVKAGIISDPL
;
A
#
# COMPACT_ATOMS: atom_id res chain seq x y z
N MET A 1 -14.53 7.78 -12.37
CA MET A 1 -13.48 8.37 -13.25
C MET A 1 -12.74 9.51 -12.55
N ASN A 2 -13.45 10.41 -11.88
CA ASN A 2 -12.92 11.60 -11.21
C ASN A 2 -12.39 11.34 -9.78
N GLY A 3 -12.59 10.15 -9.21
CA GLY A 3 -12.11 9.76 -7.88
C GLY A 3 -12.97 10.21 -6.71
N ASP A 4 -14.20 10.64 -6.94
CA ASP A 4 -15.13 11.08 -5.87
C ASP A 4 -15.82 9.94 -5.11
N GLY A 5 -15.55 8.69 -5.49
CA GLY A 5 -16.14 7.49 -4.89
C GLY A 5 -17.54 7.14 -5.43
N LEU A 6 -18.07 7.90 -6.39
CA LEU A 6 -19.33 7.60 -7.06
C LEU A 6 -19.07 6.91 -8.40
N ALA A 7 -19.95 6.00 -8.80
CA ALA A 7 -19.84 5.29 -10.06
C ALA A 7 -20.34 6.15 -11.22
N ASP A 8 -19.45 6.54 -12.11
CA ASP A 8 -19.75 7.31 -13.33
C ASP A 8 -20.23 6.40 -14.47
N ILE A 9 -20.94 6.96 -15.44
CA ILE A 9 -21.24 6.30 -16.71
C ILE A 9 -20.09 6.60 -17.68
N VAL A 10 -19.40 5.56 -18.13
CA VAL A 10 -18.24 5.69 -19.03
C VAL A 10 -18.58 5.13 -20.39
N VAL A 11 -18.23 5.86 -21.44
CA VAL A 11 -18.37 5.44 -22.84
C VAL A 11 -16.99 5.41 -23.48
N ILE A 12 -16.58 4.24 -23.93
CA ILE A 12 -15.26 4.01 -24.53
C ILE A 12 -15.46 3.52 -25.96
N THR A 13 -14.77 4.15 -26.88
CA THR A 13 -14.67 3.74 -28.27
C THR A 13 -13.21 3.47 -28.62
N CYS A 14 -12.93 2.98 -29.80
CA CYS A 14 -11.57 2.66 -30.27
C CYS A 14 -10.52 3.78 -29.99
N ASN A 15 -10.93 5.04 -30.04
CA ASN A 15 -10.02 6.19 -29.95
C ASN A 15 -10.56 7.33 -29.06
N SER A 16 -11.59 7.10 -28.28
CA SER A 16 -12.10 8.12 -27.36
C SER A 16 -12.65 7.53 -26.08
N VAL A 17 -12.45 8.26 -24.99
CA VAL A 17 -13.02 7.97 -23.69
C VAL A 17 -13.78 9.20 -23.22
N CYS A 18 -15.01 9.02 -22.81
CA CYS A 18 -15.77 10.06 -22.16
C CYS A 18 -16.61 9.49 -21.02
N TYR A 19 -16.96 10.34 -20.08
CA TYR A 19 -17.80 9.94 -18.96
C TYR A 19 -18.82 11.01 -18.61
N TYR A 20 -19.87 10.58 -17.90
CA TYR A 20 -20.88 11.44 -17.29
C TYR A 20 -20.72 11.29 -15.76
N PRO A 21 -20.22 12.33 -15.06
CA PRO A 21 -20.00 12.26 -13.63
C PRO A 21 -21.30 12.05 -12.87
N ASN A 22 -21.29 11.12 -11.93
CA ASN A 22 -22.41 10.87 -11.05
C ASN A 22 -22.47 11.95 -9.96
N LEU A 23 -23.56 12.70 -9.92
CA LEU A 23 -23.78 13.76 -8.93
C LEU A 23 -24.58 13.26 -7.70
N GLY A 24 -24.78 11.97 -7.59
CA GLY A 24 -25.63 11.38 -6.58
C GLY A 24 -27.15 11.49 -6.88
N TYR A 25 -27.94 10.78 -6.11
CA TYR A 25 -29.40 10.78 -6.21
C TYR A 25 -29.95 10.48 -7.64
N GLY A 26 -29.22 9.66 -8.41
CA GLY A 26 -29.61 9.32 -9.78
C GLY A 26 -29.40 10.44 -10.82
N ARG A 27 -28.65 11.46 -10.50
CA ARG A 27 -28.32 12.57 -11.40
C ARG A 27 -26.91 12.41 -11.98
N PHE A 28 -26.76 12.75 -13.25
CA PHE A 28 -25.48 12.76 -13.95
C PHE A 28 -25.20 14.15 -14.50
N GLY A 29 -23.93 14.52 -14.49
CA GLY A 29 -23.44 15.78 -15.01
C GLY A 29 -23.29 15.80 -16.53
N ALA A 30 -22.76 16.90 -17.04
CA ALA A 30 -22.46 17.04 -18.47
C ALA A 30 -21.35 16.07 -18.89
N LYS A 31 -21.36 15.67 -20.17
CA LYS A 31 -20.33 14.82 -20.77
C LYS A 31 -18.95 15.45 -20.64
N VAL A 32 -18.01 14.72 -20.05
CA VAL A 32 -16.59 15.07 -20.00
C VAL A 32 -15.84 14.15 -20.95
N THR A 33 -15.10 14.73 -21.90
CA THR A 33 -14.24 13.99 -22.83
C THR A 33 -12.83 14.02 -22.30
N MET A 34 -12.24 12.84 -22.08
CA MET A 34 -10.87 12.70 -21.61
C MET A 34 -9.90 12.61 -22.79
N SER A 35 -8.80 13.34 -22.73
CA SER A 35 -7.73 13.20 -23.71
C SER A 35 -7.06 11.84 -23.55
N LEU A 36 -6.95 11.10 -24.65
CA LEU A 36 -6.28 9.82 -24.75
C LEU A 36 -5.17 9.92 -25.79
N ASN A 37 -3.94 9.68 -25.41
CA ASN A 37 -2.83 9.59 -26.34
C ASN A 37 -2.71 8.15 -26.85
N GLY A 38 -2.64 8.00 -28.17
CA GLY A 38 -2.65 6.69 -28.83
C GLY A 38 -4.07 6.15 -29.07
N CYS A 39 -4.12 4.97 -29.62
CA CYS A 39 -5.34 4.18 -29.81
C CYS A 39 -5.12 2.79 -29.26
N PHE A 40 -6.20 2.11 -28.91
CA PHE A 40 -6.12 0.73 -28.39
C PHE A 40 -5.61 -0.22 -29.48
N ASP A 41 -6.29 -0.27 -30.61
CA ASP A 41 -5.94 -1.02 -31.82
C ASP A 41 -6.51 -0.31 -33.06
N ALA A 42 -6.30 -0.86 -34.25
CA ALA A 42 -7.01 -0.40 -35.45
C ALA A 42 -8.52 -0.59 -35.25
N ILE A 43 -9.33 0.26 -35.89
CA ILE A 43 -10.81 0.23 -35.74
C ILE A 43 -11.39 -1.14 -36.04
N THR A 44 -10.80 -1.90 -36.98
CA THR A 44 -11.20 -3.25 -37.38
C THR A 44 -10.88 -4.31 -36.33
N ASP A 45 -9.85 -4.07 -35.51
CA ASP A 45 -9.25 -5.05 -34.62
C ASP A 45 -9.59 -4.78 -33.15
N PHE A 46 -10.17 -3.59 -32.88
CA PHE A 46 -10.57 -3.22 -31.53
C PHE A 46 -11.64 -4.15 -30.97
N ASN A 47 -11.29 -4.84 -29.88
CA ASN A 47 -12.21 -5.71 -29.18
C ASN A 47 -12.48 -5.18 -27.75
N PRO A 48 -13.71 -4.74 -27.44
CA PRO A 48 -14.06 -4.25 -26.11
C PRO A 48 -13.83 -5.25 -24.98
N ALA A 49 -13.84 -6.57 -25.27
CA ALA A 49 -13.57 -7.61 -24.29
C ALA A 49 -12.13 -7.59 -23.76
N PHE A 50 -11.21 -6.98 -24.51
CA PHE A 50 -9.80 -6.84 -24.13
C PHE A 50 -9.54 -5.59 -23.29
N LEU A 51 -10.57 -4.74 -23.12
CA LEU A 51 -10.49 -3.54 -22.30
C LEU A 51 -10.90 -3.86 -20.87
N GLN A 52 -10.05 -3.51 -19.93
CA GLN A 52 -10.32 -3.64 -18.49
C GLN A 52 -10.19 -2.29 -17.80
N LEU A 53 -10.98 -2.10 -16.77
CA LEU A 53 -11.01 -0.91 -15.93
C LEU A 53 -10.61 -1.30 -14.51
N ALA A 54 -9.55 -0.69 -13.97
CA ALA A 54 -9.11 -0.92 -12.61
C ALA A 54 -8.33 0.30 -12.09
N ASP A 55 -8.32 0.51 -10.79
CA ASP A 55 -7.37 1.41 -10.13
C ASP A 55 -6.07 0.64 -9.90
N ILE A 56 -5.07 0.84 -10.75
CA ILE A 56 -3.82 0.07 -10.74
C ILE A 56 -2.81 0.70 -9.79
N ASP A 57 -2.73 2.02 -9.81
CA ASP A 57 -1.75 2.75 -9.03
C ASP A 57 -2.26 3.14 -7.63
N GLY A 58 -3.53 2.87 -7.34
CA GLY A 58 -4.16 3.19 -6.07
C GLY A 58 -4.39 4.68 -5.86
N SER A 59 -4.56 5.43 -6.96
CA SER A 59 -4.86 6.86 -6.95
C SER A 59 -6.31 7.17 -6.56
N GLY A 60 -7.18 6.16 -6.58
CA GLY A 60 -8.62 6.30 -6.39
C GLY A 60 -9.36 6.64 -7.68
N THR A 61 -8.66 6.78 -8.80
CA THR A 61 -9.25 6.96 -10.13
C THR A 61 -9.13 5.68 -10.95
N THR A 62 -10.03 5.47 -11.88
CA THR A 62 -10.05 4.24 -12.69
C THR A 62 -9.14 4.37 -13.90
N ASP A 63 -8.15 3.49 -14.02
CA ASP A 63 -7.23 3.39 -15.15
C ASP A 63 -7.78 2.49 -16.25
N LEU A 64 -7.17 2.56 -17.43
CA LEU A 64 -7.48 1.73 -18.57
C LEU A 64 -6.36 0.72 -18.81
N VAL A 65 -6.74 -0.53 -19.05
CA VAL A 65 -5.83 -1.57 -19.50
C VAL A 65 -6.39 -2.22 -20.74
N TYR A 66 -5.63 -2.22 -21.82
CA TYR A 66 -5.99 -2.89 -23.06
C TYR A 66 -5.00 -4.02 -23.37
N MET A 67 -5.53 -5.19 -23.58
CA MET A 67 -4.75 -6.40 -23.80
C MET A 67 -4.84 -6.84 -25.27
N GLY A 68 -4.15 -6.09 -26.12
CA GLY A 68 -4.04 -6.38 -27.54
C GLY A 68 -3.18 -7.61 -27.86
N ALA A 69 -2.97 -7.87 -29.13
CA ALA A 69 -2.17 -8.99 -29.60
C ALA A 69 -0.70 -8.86 -29.17
N GLY A 70 -0.31 -9.64 -28.15
CA GLY A 70 1.08 -9.74 -27.67
C GLY A 70 1.59 -8.59 -26.82
N ARG A 71 0.75 -7.60 -26.49
CA ARG A 71 1.12 -6.48 -25.63
C ARG A 71 -0.03 -6.09 -24.71
N ILE A 72 0.32 -5.58 -23.54
CA ILE A 72 -0.60 -4.94 -22.60
C ILE A 72 -0.27 -3.46 -22.59
N GLN A 73 -1.26 -2.62 -22.78
CA GLN A 73 -1.15 -1.18 -22.71
C GLN A 73 -1.92 -0.68 -21.50
N VAL A 74 -1.29 0.18 -20.70
CA VAL A 74 -1.86 0.75 -19.49
C VAL A 74 -1.85 2.26 -19.60
N TRP A 75 -2.99 2.91 -19.40
CA TRP A 75 -3.13 4.35 -19.34
C TRP A 75 -3.59 4.73 -17.94
N PHE A 76 -2.78 5.50 -17.24
CA PHE A 76 -3.12 6.01 -15.92
C PHE A 76 -4.04 7.23 -16.02
N ASN A 77 -5.09 7.23 -15.25
CA ASN A 77 -6.07 8.30 -15.19
C ASN A 77 -5.51 9.47 -14.36
N GLN A 78 -5.49 10.65 -14.96
CA GLN A 78 -5.05 11.88 -14.30
C GLN A 78 -6.26 12.70 -13.83
N SER A 79 -6.88 12.23 -12.74
CA SER A 79 -7.98 12.90 -12.02
C SER A 79 -9.20 13.24 -12.91
N GLY A 80 -9.56 12.34 -13.82
CA GLY A 80 -10.74 12.50 -14.68
C GLY A 80 -10.60 13.49 -15.84
N ASN A 81 -9.43 14.10 -16.03
CA ASN A 81 -9.21 15.10 -17.09
C ASN A 81 -8.59 14.49 -18.35
N ARG A 82 -7.62 13.64 -18.18
CA ARG A 82 -6.87 13.00 -19.26
C ARG A 82 -6.24 11.69 -18.80
N PHE A 83 -5.76 10.90 -19.73
CA PHE A 83 -4.92 9.75 -19.47
C PHE A 83 -3.44 10.08 -19.73
N SER A 84 -2.55 9.33 -19.06
CA SER A 84 -1.12 9.35 -19.36
C SER A 84 -0.83 8.83 -20.77
N ASP A 85 0.41 8.96 -21.20
CA ASP A 85 0.90 8.16 -22.31
C ASP A 85 0.81 6.68 -21.97
N PRO A 86 0.60 5.78 -22.95
CA PRO A 86 0.47 4.35 -22.69
C PRO A 86 1.80 3.77 -22.21
N LEU A 87 1.74 3.05 -21.09
CA LEU A 87 2.80 2.15 -20.66
C LEU A 87 2.62 0.82 -21.39
N GLU A 88 3.57 0.44 -22.20
CA GLU A 88 3.55 -0.86 -22.89
C GLU A 88 4.28 -1.93 -22.09
N ILE A 89 3.59 -3.02 -21.81
CA ILE A 89 4.14 -4.20 -21.16
C ILE A 89 4.12 -5.36 -22.16
N PHE A 90 5.29 -5.89 -22.49
CA PHE A 90 5.37 -7.07 -23.35
C PHE A 90 4.78 -8.27 -22.61
N ASN A 91 3.78 -8.86 -23.22
CA ASN A 91 2.96 -9.88 -22.61
C ASN A 91 3.62 -11.27 -22.68
N SER A 92 3.79 -11.90 -21.52
CA SER A 92 4.17 -13.31 -21.38
C SER A 92 2.96 -14.23 -21.10
N PHE A 93 1.74 -13.70 -21.12
CA PHE A 93 0.53 -14.52 -20.99
C PHE A 93 0.20 -15.24 -22.28
N PRO A 94 -0.47 -16.39 -22.20
CA PRO A 94 -1.10 -16.99 -23.37
C PRO A 94 -2.12 -16.03 -23.98
N PRO A 95 -2.47 -16.21 -25.27
CA PRO A 95 -3.53 -15.45 -25.90
C PRO A 95 -4.81 -15.50 -25.07
N ILE A 96 -5.52 -14.40 -25.04
CA ILE A 96 -6.82 -14.31 -24.36
C ILE A 96 -7.83 -14.99 -25.27
N ASP A 97 -8.55 -15.95 -24.71
CA ASP A 97 -9.63 -16.68 -25.33
C ASP A 97 -10.93 -16.50 -24.53
N ASN A 98 -12.01 -17.14 -24.95
CA ASN A 98 -13.30 -17.06 -24.26
C ASN A 98 -13.34 -17.84 -22.93
N GLU A 99 -12.36 -18.69 -22.66
CA GLU A 99 -12.29 -19.54 -21.48
C GLU A 99 -11.34 -18.96 -20.41
N SER A 100 -10.36 -18.18 -20.83
CA SER A 100 -9.45 -17.50 -19.90
C SER A 100 -10.10 -16.25 -19.30
N LYS A 101 -9.79 -16.00 -18.02
CA LYS A 101 -10.29 -14.85 -17.29
C LYS A 101 -9.14 -13.97 -16.82
N ILE A 102 -9.31 -12.67 -17.00
CA ILE A 102 -8.40 -11.67 -16.47
C ILE A 102 -9.11 -10.88 -15.37
N SER A 103 -8.37 -10.61 -14.32
CA SER A 103 -8.85 -9.83 -13.18
C SER A 103 -7.71 -9.03 -12.56
N PHE A 104 -8.07 -7.92 -11.92
CA PHE A 104 -7.15 -7.14 -11.10
C PHE A 104 -7.43 -7.45 -9.63
N ILE A 105 -6.39 -7.92 -8.94
CA ILE A 105 -6.49 -8.35 -7.55
C ILE A 105 -5.21 -7.95 -6.83
N ASP A 106 -5.31 -7.49 -5.60
CA ASP A 106 -4.15 -7.40 -4.70
C ASP A 106 -3.74 -8.82 -4.25
N LEU A 107 -3.02 -9.52 -5.12
CA LEU A 107 -2.56 -10.89 -4.89
C LEU A 107 -1.48 -10.97 -3.83
N LEU A 108 -0.68 -9.92 -3.72
CA LEU A 108 0.49 -9.89 -2.83
C LEU A 108 0.15 -9.32 -1.44
N GLY A 109 -1.06 -8.79 -1.25
CA GLY A 109 -1.48 -8.18 0.01
C GLY A 109 -0.69 -6.91 0.34
N ASN A 110 -0.20 -6.22 -0.68
CA ASN A 110 0.62 -5.02 -0.52
C ASN A 110 -0.12 -3.72 -0.86
N GLY A 111 -1.43 -3.80 -1.18
CA GLY A 111 -2.27 -2.65 -1.51
C GLY A 111 -2.09 -2.14 -2.93
N THR A 112 -1.48 -2.93 -3.83
CA THR A 112 -1.40 -2.67 -5.26
C THR A 112 -2.03 -3.81 -6.04
N SER A 113 -2.70 -3.50 -7.15
CA SER A 113 -3.38 -4.50 -7.96
C SER A 113 -2.41 -5.18 -8.92
N CYS A 114 -2.38 -6.51 -8.88
CA CYS A 114 -1.74 -7.33 -9.90
C CYS A 114 -2.74 -7.66 -11.01
N LEU A 115 -2.27 -7.70 -12.24
CA LEU A 115 -3.02 -8.28 -13.36
C LEU A 115 -2.87 -9.79 -13.26
N VAL A 116 -3.99 -10.48 -13.08
CA VAL A 116 -4.04 -11.95 -12.91
C VAL A 116 -4.75 -12.57 -14.09
N TRP A 117 -4.08 -13.48 -14.76
CA TRP A 117 -4.63 -14.34 -15.80
C TRP A 117 -4.90 -15.73 -15.23
N SER A 118 -6.06 -16.31 -15.53
CA SER A 118 -6.40 -17.68 -15.15
C SER A 118 -7.10 -18.42 -16.28
N SER A 119 -6.83 -19.73 -16.41
CA SER A 119 -7.44 -20.59 -17.43
C SER A 119 -7.77 -21.95 -16.86
N PRO A 120 -9.00 -22.49 -17.11
CA PRO A 120 -9.38 -23.84 -16.73
C PRO A 120 -8.94 -24.90 -17.74
N LEU A 121 -8.34 -24.52 -18.87
CA LEU A 121 -8.00 -25.43 -19.95
C LEU A 121 -6.92 -26.45 -19.54
N PRO A 122 -7.05 -27.74 -19.92
CA PRO A 122 -6.07 -28.78 -19.60
C PRO A 122 -4.67 -28.46 -20.11
N GLY A 123 -4.54 -27.77 -21.26
CA GLY A 123 -3.27 -27.32 -21.81
C GLY A 123 -2.49 -26.33 -20.91
N HIS A 124 -3.19 -25.66 -20.00
CA HIS A 124 -2.61 -24.71 -19.05
C HIS A 124 -2.47 -25.26 -17.63
N SER A 125 -2.67 -26.56 -17.42
CA SER A 125 -2.67 -27.21 -16.10
C SER A 125 -1.37 -27.03 -15.30
N HIS A 126 -0.21 -26.85 -15.97
CA HIS A 126 1.07 -26.58 -15.31
C HIS A 126 1.17 -25.18 -14.69
N ALA A 127 0.46 -24.19 -15.24
CA ALA A 127 0.43 -22.83 -14.76
C ALA A 127 -0.95 -22.21 -15.01
N PRO A 128 -1.99 -22.70 -14.32
CA PRO A 128 -3.37 -22.26 -14.55
C PRO A 128 -3.64 -20.83 -14.11
N LEU A 129 -2.76 -20.27 -13.28
CA LEU A 129 -2.80 -18.92 -12.79
C LEU A 129 -1.43 -18.26 -13.00
N ARG A 130 -1.44 -17.09 -13.63
CA ARG A 130 -0.25 -16.25 -13.84
C ARG A 130 -0.57 -14.83 -13.47
N TYR A 131 0.42 -14.06 -13.04
CA TYR A 131 0.20 -12.65 -12.69
C TYR A 131 1.37 -11.77 -13.13
N ILE A 132 1.07 -10.50 -13.29
CA ILE A 132 2.05 -9.41 -13.48
C ILE A 132 1.80 -8.38 -12.40
N ASP A 133 2.84 -8.05 -11.64
CA ASP A 133 2.84 -6.90 -10.75
C ASP A 133 3.29 -5.67 -11.54
N ILE A 134 2.32 -4.81 -11.86
CA ILE A 134 2.55 -3.62 -12.70
C ILE A 134 3.34 -2.55 -11.96
N THR A 135 3.18 -2.48 -10.63
CA THR A 135 3.80 -1.44 -9.79
C THR A 135 5.15 -1.86 -9.20
N GLY A 136 5.57 -3.13 -9.42
CA GLY A 136 6.79 -3.67 -8.84
C GLY A 136 6.77 -3.72 -7.32
N GLY A 137 5.61 -3.95 -6.71
CA GLY A 137 5.42 -4.05 -5.26
C GLY A 137 5.49 -2.72 -4.51
N ARG A 138 5.54 -1.60 -5.22
CA ARG A 138 5.58 -0.27 -4.61
C ARG A 138 4.28 0.48 -4.91
N LYS A 139 3.58 0.91 -3.85
CA LYS A 139 2.42 1.78 -4.04
C LYS A 139 2.88 3.16 -4.51
N PRO A 140 2.41 3.64 -5.67
CA PRO A 140 2.62 5.02 -6.10
C PRO A 140 1.95 6.04 -5.18
N HIS A 141 2.23 7.32 -5.40
CA HIS A 141 1.59 8.45 -4.73
C HIS A 141 1.77 8.54 -3.20
N LEU A 142 2.74 7.80 -2.63
CA LEU A 142 3.13 7.98 -1.24
C LEU A 142 4.22 9.07 -1.12
N LEU A 143 4.13 9.88 -0.06
CA LEU A 143 5.16 10.87 0.26
C LEU A 143 6.45 10.16 0.68
N ILE A 144 7.49 10.21 -0.14
CA ILE A 144 8.77 9.54 0.13
C ILE A 144 9.79 10.41 0.86
N GLY A 145 9.52 11.70 0.97
CA GLY A 145 10.41 12.61 1.69
C GLY A 145 10.10 14.08 1.46
N PHE A 146 10.71 14.92 2.24
CA PHE A 146 10.63 16.37 2.09
C PHE A 146 11.90 17.06 2.62
N LYS A 147 12.14 18.28 2.14
CA LYS A 147 13.26 19.14 2.52
C LYS A 147 12.74 20.50 2.96
N ASN A 148 13.28 21.03 4.04
CA ASN A 148 12.88 22.35 4.53
C ASN A 148 13.68 23.52 3.93
N ASN A 149 14.61 23.24 3.02
CA ASN A 149 15.55 24.20 2.41
C ASN A 149 16.49 24.92 3.41
N LEU A 150 16.50 24.49 4.68
CA LEU A 150 17.36 24.99 5.76
C LEU A 150 18.34 23.92 6.26
N GLY A 151 18.55 22.86 5.47
CA GLY A 151 19.48 21.78 5.77
C GLY A 151 18.81 20.50 6.29
N LYS A 152 17.54 20.52 6.71
CA LYS A 152 16.85 19.31 7.17
C LYS A 152 16.19 18.58 6.00
N GLU A 153 16.50 17.29 5.87
CA GLU A 153 15.89 16.36 4.91
C GLU A 153 15.28 15.19 5.68
N ILE A 154 14.07 14.78 5.29
CA ILE A 154 13.39 13.62 5.85
C ILE A 154 13.05 12.67 4.71
N THR A 155 13.39 11.39 4.90
CA THR A 155 13.03 10.29 3.99
C THR A 155 12.10 9.33 4.71
N LEU A 156 11.07 8.86 4.02
CA LEU A 156 10.05 7.96 4.52
C LEU A 156 10.06 6.66 3.73
N GLU A 157 10.05 5.53 4.43
CA GLU A 157 9.86 4.21 3.84
C GLU A 157 8.54 3.61 4.36
N TYR A 158 7.91 2.79 3.52
CA TYR A 158 6.61 2.21 3.83
C TYR A 158 6.63 0.69 3.73
N ARG A 159 5.80 0.06 4.55
CA ARG A 159 5.45 -1.37 4.43
C ARG A 159 3.95 -1.55 4.61
N SER A 160 3.38 -2.57 3.97
CA SER A 160 1.96 -2.89 4.18
C SER A 160 1.72 -3.48 5.56
N SER A 161 0.54 -3.24 6.11
CA SER A 161 0.09 -3.86 7.37
C SER A 161 0.11 -5.39 7.31
N THR A 162 -0.11 -5.96 6.12
CA THR A 162 -0.02 -7.39 5.86
C THR A 162 1.36 -7.96 6.18
N HIS A 163 2.43 -7.18 5.90
CA HIS A 163 3.80 -7.59 6.26
C HIS A 163 3.93 -7.84 7.76
N TYR A 164 3.47 -6.90 8.60
CA TYR A 164 3.54 -7.01 10.06
C TYR A 164 2.64 -8.14 10.57
N TYR A 165 1.44 -8.27 10.00
CA TYR A 165 0.54 -9.37 10.35
C TYR A 165 1.17 -10.75 10.09
N LEU A 166 1.80 -10.93 8.92
CA LEU A 166 2.45 -12.18 8.55
C LEU A 166 3.71 -12.45 9.38
N GLU A 167 4.45 -11.41 9.73
CA GLU A 167 5.63 -11.51 10.58
C GLU A 167 5.24 -11.94 12.00
N ASP A 168 4.21 -11.32 12.58
CA ASP A 168 3.68 -11.71 13.89
C ASP A 168 3.13 -13.14 13.88
N LYS A 169 2.40 -13.50 12.83
CA LYS A 169 1.89 -14.87 12.66
C LYS A 169 3.03 -15.90 12.61
N LYS A 170 4.13 -15.60 11.93
CA LYS A 170 5.33 -16.46 11.90
C LYS A 170 5.99 -16.58 13.27
N LYS A 171 5.94 -15.53 14.09
CA LYS A 171 6.45 -15.51 15.48
C LYS A 171 5.48 -16.14 16.48
N GLY A 172 4.33 -16.67 16.04
CA GLY A 172 3.28 -17.23 16.89
C GLY A 172 2.42 -16.19 17.61
N LYS A 173 2.58 -14.91 17.29
CA LYS A 173 1.78 -13.83 17.85
C LYS A 173 0.59 -13.55 16.91
N GLN A 174 -0.61 -13.92 17.33
CA GLN A 174 -1.81 -13.66 16.55
C GLN A 174 -2.37 -12.28 16.87
N TRP A 175 -2.76 -11.54 15.84
CA TRP A 175 -3.50 -10.31 16.05
C TRP A 175 -4.87 -10.58 16.66
N ILE A 176 -5.19 -9.84 17.67
CA ILE A 176 -6.45 -9.97 18.42
C ILE A 176 -7.61 -9.37 17.59
N THR A 177 -7.32 -8.33 16.83
CA THR A 177 -8.24 -7.62 15.95
C THR A 177 -8.01 -8.01 14.50
N ARG A 178 -8.94 -7.62 13.62
CA ARG A 178 -8.88 -7.93 12.19
C ARG A 178 -8.83 -6.67 11.36
N LEU A 179 -7.92 -6.67 10.39
CA LEU A 179 -7.82 -5.67 9.35
C LEU A 179 -7.95 -6.38 8.00
N PRO A 180 -9.10 -6.25 7.28
CA PRO A 180 -9.41 -7.05 6.10
C PRO A 180 -8.74 -6.56 4.82
N PHE A 181 -8.02 -5.45 4.85
CA PHE A 181 -7.32 -4.86 3.71
C PHE A 181 -5.93 -4.36 4.14
N PRO A 182 -4.97 -4.29 3.22
CA PRO A 182 -3.66 -3.73 3.50
C PRO A 182 -3.74 -2.21 3.69
N VAL A 183 -2.98 -1.72 4.67
CA VAL A 183 -2.76 -0.30 4.92
C VAL A 183 -1.26 -0.03 4.82
N HIS A 184 -0.87 1.03 4.12
CA HIS A 184 0.54 1.43 4.02
C HIS A 184 0.94 2.18 5.28
N CYS A 185 1.86 1.59 6.02
CA CYS A 185 2.38 2.14 7.27
C CYS A 185 3.80 2.66 7.05
N VAL A 186 4.14 3.78 7.67
CA VAL A 186 5.52 4.28 7.68
C VAL A 186 6.36 3.28 8.46
N SER A 187 7.30 2.61 7.80
CA SER A 187 8.18 1.62 8.42
C SER A 187 9.47 2.20 8.93
N LYS A 188 9.95 3.27 8.28
CA LYS A 188 11.21 3.92 8.63
C LYS A 188 11.16 5.40 8.31
N VAL A 189 11.70 6.21 9.22
CA VAL A 189 11.88 7.66 9.05
C VAL A 189 13.35 7.97 9.25
N ILE A 190 13.98 8.54 8.22
CA ILE A 190 15.38 8.98 8.28
C ILE A 190 15.36 10.50 8.26
N THR A 191 15.90 11.12 9.29
CA THR A 191 16.06 12.58 9.38
C THR A 191 17.55 12.91 9.31
N VAL A 192 17.93 13.73 8.33
CA VAL A 192 19.28 14.24 8.16
C VAL A 192 19.26 15.75 8.35
N ASP A 193 20.13 16.26 9.21
CA ASP A 193 20.39 17.67 9.34
C ASP A 193 21.81 17.96 8.82
N LYS A 194 21.89 18.67 7.69
CA LYS A 194 23.16 18.99 7.02
C LYS A 194 23.94 20.09 7.72
N VAL A 195 23.26 20.89 8.56
CA VAL A 195 23.92 21.97 9.31
C VAL A 195 24.66 21.39 10.51
N SER A 196 23.97 20.59 11.31
CA SER A 196 24.58 19.89 12.47
C SER A 196 25.30 18.59 12.09
N GLN A 197 25.22 18.16 10.84
CA GLN A 197 25.74 16.87 10.33
C GLN A 197 25.26 15.67 11.17
N THR A 198 24.00 15.72 11.61
CA THR A 198 23.37 14.65 12.39
C THR A 198 22.40 13.85 11.55
N ARG A 199 22.30 12.55 11.85
CA ARG A 199 21.34 11.63 11.27
C ARG A 199 20.60 10.88 12.38
N PHE A 200 19.29 10.81 12.27
CA PHE A 200 18.43 10.05 13.15
C PHE A 200 17.57 9.10 12.34
N THR A 201 17.51 7.86 12.77
CA THR A 201 16.69 6.84 12.14
C THR A 201 15.68 6.32 13.17
N LYS A 202 14.41 6.30 12.78
CA LYS A 202 13.32 5.70 13.53
C LYS A 202 12.69 4.60 12.71
N GLU A 203 12.51 3.43 13.30
CA GLU A 203 11.83 2.29 12.71
C GLU A 203 10.53 2.03 13.46
N TYR A 204 9.49 1.63 12.71
CA TYR A 204 8.16 1.41 13.26
C TYR A 204 7.65 0.03 12.91
N SER A 205 7.02 -0.63 13.89
CA SER A 205 6.25 -1.86 13.72
C SER A 205 4.85 -1.66 14.25
N TYR A 206 3.88 -2.27 13.58
CA TYR A 206 2.46 -2.07 13.84
C TYR A 206 1.78 -3.40 14.11
N HIS A 207 0.96 -3.45 15.16
CA HIS A 207 0.32 -4.68 15.61
C HIS A 207 -1.15 -4.45 15.91
N HIS A 208 -1.97 -5.50 15.75
CA HIS A 208 -3.40 -5.48 16.04
C HIS A 208 -4.17 -4.38 15.29
N GLY A 209 -4.00 -4.35 13.95
CA GLY A 209 -4.79 -3.46 13.10
C GLY A 209 -6.28 -3.78 13.21
N TYR A 210 -7.12 -2.75 13.31
CA TYR A 210 -8.55 -2.88 13.51
C TYR A 210 -9.37 -2.11 12.48
N TYR A 211 -10.35 -2.79 11.93
CA TYR A 211 -11.43 -2.21 11.11
C TYR A 211 -12.76 -2.53 11.74
N ASP A 212 -13.54 -1.49 12.02
CA ASP A 212 -14.90 -1.61 12.53
C ASP A 212 -15.87 -1.84 11.35
N ALA A 213 -16.37 -3.06 11.24
CA ALA A 213 -17.26 -3.44 10.14
C ALA A 213 -18.68 -2.84 10.28
N ILE A 214 -19.10 -2.44 11.48
CA ILE A 214 -20.41 -1.85 11.73
C ILE A 214 -20.38 -0.39 11.30
N GLU A 215 -19.42 0.36 11.81
CA GLU A 215 -19.22 1.78 11.48
C GLU A 215 -18.51 1.98 10.13
N ARG A 216 -17.97 0.90 9.54
CA ARG A 216 -17.21 0.90 8.29
C ARG A 216 -16.01 1.84 8.34
N GLU A 217 -15.30 1.84 9.47
CA GLU A 217 -14.20 2.75 9.74
C GLU A 217 -12.91 2.00 10.09
N TYR A 218 -11.80 2.45 9.50
CA TYR A 218 -10.47 2.03 9.92
C TYR A 218 -10.07 2.76 11.21
N ARG A 219 -9.78 2.00 12.27
CA ARG A 219 -9.52 2.49 13.63
C ARG A 219 -8.06 2.48 14.04
N GLY A 220 -7.14 2.20 13.10
CA GLY A 220 -5.71 2.18 13.38
C GLY A 220 -5.20 0.87 13.97
N PHE A 221 -4.12 0.96 14.73
CA PHE A 221 -3.42 -0.16 15.34
C PHE A 221 -3.47 -0.04 16.86
N ALA A 222 -3.67 -1.15 17.55
CA ALA A 222 -3.73 -1.15 19.01
C ALA A 222 -2.36 -1.10 19.68
N MET A 223 -1.28 -1.50 18.99
CA MET A 223 0.08 -1.37 19.49
C MET A 223 1.03 -0.93 18.37
N VAL A 224 1.90 0.01 18.69
CA VAL A 224 2.97 0.49 17.83
C VAL A 224 4.29 0.41 18.59
N GLU A 225 5.28 -0.17 17.95
CA GLU A 225 6.65 -0.19 18.45
C GLU A 225 7.49 0.79 17.63
N GLU A 226 8.14 1.71 18.30
CA GLU A 226 9.10 2.66 17.73
C GLU A 226 10.49 2.33 18.25
N ARG A 227 11.47 2.23 17.34
CA ARG A 227 12.87 2.05 17.64
C ARG A 227 13.65 3.25 17.10
N ASP A 228 14.33 3.99 17.97
CA ASP A 228 14.88 5.32 17.67
C ASP A 228 16.38 5.40 17.47
N SER A 229 17.08 4.26 17.30
CA SER A 229 18.48 4.28 16.88
C SER A 229 18.87 3.05 16.06
N GLU A 230 19.87 3.20 15.22
CA GLU A 230 20.42 2.13 14.40
C GLU A 230 21.34 1.23 15.23
N ALA A 231 21.45 -0.05 14.85
CA ALA A 231 22.50 -0.91 15.38
C ALA A 231 23.89 -0.39 14.94
N TYR A 232 24.87 -0.46 15.81
CA TYR A 232 26.22 0.07 15.56
C TYR A 232 26.83 -0.42 14.25
N ASP A 233 26.69 -1.70 13.95
CA ASP A 233 27.27 -2.31 12.74
C ASP A 233 26.62 -1.74 11.46
N HIS A 234 25.33 -1.44 11.50
CA HIS A 234 24.60 -0.81 10.39
C HIS A 234 25.02 0.64 10.20
N PHE A 235 25.20 1.37 11.31
CA PHE A 235 25.69 2.74 11.32
C PHE A 235 27.09 2.83 10.68
N VAL A 236 28.00 1.94 11.07
CA VAL A 236 29.38 1.91 10.54
C VAL A 236 29.40 1.61 9.04
N GLN A 237 28.59 0.65 8.56
CA GLN A 237 28.51 0.31 7.13
C GLN A 237 27.99 1.48 6.28
N GLU A 238 26.96 2.17 6.74
CA GLU A 238 26.42 3.31 6.00
C GLU A 238 27.33 4.53 6.01
N VAL A 239 28.02 4.78 7.12
CA VAL A 239 29.02 5.85 7.23
C VAL A 239 30.19 5.60 6.29
N GLN A 240 30.67 4.36 6.20
CA GLN A 240 31.73 3.97 5.27
C GLN A 240 31.30 4.12 3.80
N ALA A 241 30.07 3.73 3.46
CA ALA A 241 29.54 3.88 2.11
C ALA A 241 29.30 5.34 1.71
N GLY A 242 29.01 6.23 2.68
CA GLY A 242 28.77 7.66 2.45
C GLY A 242 30.03 8.55 2.47
N GLY A 243 31.23 7.98 2.71
CA GLY A 243 32.49 8.74 2.79
C GLY A 243 32.60 9.66 4.01
N MET A 244 31.73 9.55 4.98
CA MET A 244 31.80 10.28 6.24
C MET A 244 32.75 9.55 7.21
N LEU A 245 33.86 10.17 7.56
CA LEU A 245 34.78 9.70 8.60
C LEU A 245 34.23 10.07 9.98
N ASN A 246 33.30 9.28 10.49
CA ASN A 246 32.87 9.41 11.87
C ASN A 246 33.34 8.19 12.65
N THR A 247 34.45 8.34 13.37
CA THR A 247 35.04 7.33 14.26
C THR A 247 34.33 7.38 15.62
N VAL A 248 33.06 6.99 15.69
CA VAL A 248 32.43 6.77 16.99
C VAL A 248 32.92 5.42 17.51
N GLU A 249 33.62 5.44 18.64
CA GLU A 249 34.02 4.22 19.31
C GLU A 249 32.77 3.44 19.75
N LYS A 250 32.78 2.10 19.56
CA LYS A 250 31.65 1.22 19.92
C LYS A 250 31.17 1.41 21.36
N GLN A 251 32.06 1.77 22.27
CA GLN A 251 31.77 2.02 23.68
C GLN A 251 30.93 3.29 23.91
N LEU A 252 30.96 4.25 22.98
CA LEU A 252 30.20 5.49 23.05
C LEU A 252 28.87 5.39 22.29
N PHE A 253 28.64 4.30 21.57
CA PHE A 253 27.39 4.09 20.85
C PHE A 253 26.27 3.65 21.81
N GLN A 254 25.21 4.43 21.88
CA GLN A 254 24.06 4.11 22.73
C GLN A 254 23.23 2.99 22.07
N PRO A 255 22.78 1.99 22.83
CA PRO A 255 21.88 0.97 22.30
C PRO A 255 20.55 1.58 21.88
N ALA A 256 19.93 0.95 20.88
CA ALA A 256 18.61 1.36 20.39
C ALA A 256 17.58 1.38 21.52
N VAL A 257 16.87 2.50 21.65
CA VAL A 257 15.72 2.61 22.53
C VAL A 257 14.47 2.14 21.81
N THR A 258 13.73 1.23 22.43
CA THR A 258 12.45 0.76 21.89
C THR A 258 11.32 1.26 22.78
N THR A 259 10.40 2.01 22.17
CA THR A 259 9.20 2.51 22.82
C THR A 259 7.99 1.73 22.29
N ARG A 260 7.19 1.17 23.19
CA ARG A 260 5.93 0.50 22.86
C ARG A 260 4.77 1.37 23.34
N SER A 261 3.86 1.66 22.43
CA SER A 261 2.66 2.44 22.73
C SER A 261 1.42 1.62 22.44
N TRP A 262 0.51 1.55 23.39
CA TRP A 262 -0.78 0.90 23.23
C TRP A 262 -1.88 1.94 23.09
N PHE A 263 -2.80 1.70 22.15
CA PHE A 263 -3.88 2.60 21.80
C PHE A 263 -5.21 1.90 21.91
N HIS A 264 -6.20 2.60 22.42
CA HIS A 264 -7.58 2.14 22.43
C HIS A 264 -8.21 2.37 21.05
N THR A 265 -8.45 1.30 20.30
CA THR A 265 -9.02 1.36 18.95
C THR A 265 -10.53 1.60 18.92
N GLY A 266 -11.20 1.74 20.07
CA GLY A 266 -12.64 1.89 20.15
C GLY A 266 -13.43 0.61 19.83
N ALA A 267 -12.78 -0.56 19.83
CA ALA A 267 -13.43 -1.84 19.58
C ALA A 267 -14.45 -2.16 20.69
N PHE A 268 -15.72 -1.83 20.44
CA PHE A 268 -16.79 -2.04 21.43
C PHE A 268 -17.26 -3.51 21.48
N ALA A 269 -17.47 -4.12 20.32
CA ALA A 269 -17.84 -5.53 20.23
C ALA A 269 -16.66 -6.42 20.65
N GLY A 270 -16.85 -7.19 21.71
CA GLY A 270 -15.76 -8.04 22.25
C GLY A 270 -14.72 -7.32 23.11
N ARG A 271 -15.00 -6.10 23.56
CA ARG A 271 -14.10 -5.25 24.37
C ARG A 271 -13.38 -6.00 25.50
N LYS A 272 -14.10 -6.79 26.30
CA LYS A 272 -13.48 -7.56 27.40
C LYS A 272 -12.38 -8.50 26.93
N LYS A 273 -12.63 -9.22 25.83
CA LYS A 273 -11.63 -10.12 25.23
C LYS A 273 -10.41 -9.36 24.72
N PHE A 274 -10.64 -8.20 24.05
CA PHE A 274 -9.55 -7.38 23.54
C PHE A 274 -8.72 -6.79 24.66
N PHE A 275 -9.36 -6.24 25.69
CA PHE A 275 -8.64 -5.69 26.86
C PHE A 275 -7.82 -6.73 27.60
N HIS A 276 -8.37 -7.90 27.87
CA HIS A 276 -7.62 -8.97 28.54
C HIS A 276 -6.41 -9.41 27.71
N ALA A 277 -6.59 -9.61 26.42
CA ALA A 277 -5.51 -10.04 25.56
C ALA A 277 -4.41 -8.97 25.38
N LEU A 278 -4.78 -7.68 25.31
CA LEU A 278 -3.81 -6.57 25.28
C LEU A 278 -3.14 -6.36 26.64
N ALA A 279 -3.86 -6.59 27.75
CA ALA A 279 -3.29 -6.51 29.09
C ALA A 279 -2.17 -7.53 29.33
N ASP A 280 -2.26 -8.71 28.71
CA ASP A 280 -1.22 -9.73 28.79
C ASP A 280 0.06 -9.33 28.03
N GLU A 281 -0.07 -8.47 27.02
CA GLU A 281 1.06 -7.91 26.26
C GLU A 281 1.65 -6.66 26.91
N TYR A 282 0.83 -5.94 27.65
CA TYR A 282 1.23 -4.76 28.38
C TYR A 282 2.22 -5.18 29.47
N TYR A 283 3.24 -4.40 29.73
CA TYR A 283 4.36 -4.66 30.64
C TYR A 283 3.91 -5.49 31.85
N PRO A 284 4.10 -6.80 31.85
CA PRO A 284 3.40 -7.66 32.76
C PRO A 284 3.84 -7.37 34.19
N ASN A 285 2.94 -6.83 34.97
CA ASN A 285 3.00 -6.84 36.41
C ASN A 285 4.12 -6.03 37.13
N ALA A 286 5.03 -5.36 36.42
CA ALA A 286 6.09 -4.62 37.11
C ALA A 286 5.58 -3.33 37.73
N LEU A 287 4.74 -2.57 37.04
CA LEU A 287 4.22 -1.29 37.53
C LEU A 287 2.99 -1.47 38.41
N VAL A 288 2.15 -2.47 38.15
CA VAL A 288 1.01 -2.83 39.00
C VAL A 288 1.52 -3.45 40.33
N LYS A 289 2.51 -4.33 40.29
CA LYS A 289 3.17 -4.87 41.50
C LYS A 289 3.93 -3.82 42.29
N ALA A 290 4.45 -2.78 41.64
CA ALA A 290 5.08 -1.65 42.29
C ALA A 290 4.10 -0.61 42.84
N GLY A 291 2.79 -0.77 42.63
CA GLY A 291 1.77 0.18 43.08
C GLY A 291 1.84 1.55 42.40
N ILE A 292 2.55 1.62 41.25
CA ILE A 292 2.75 2.88 40.52
C ILE A 292 1.57 3.18 39.60
N ILE A 293 0.87 2.14 39.14
CA ILE A 293 -0.36 2.27 38.33
C ILE A 293 -1.44 1.49 39.07
N SER A 294 -2.55 2.16 39.40
CA SER A 294 -3.79 1.49 39.77
C SER A 294 -4.32 0.77 38.53
N ASP A 295 -4.83 -0.44 38.71
CA ASP A 295 -5.47 -1.21 37.65
C ASP A 295 -6.47 -0.31 36.90
N PRO A 296 -6.25 -0.01 35.62
CA PRO A 296 -7.04 0.98 34.90
C PRO A 296 -8.43 0.47 34.47
N LEU A 297 -8.81 -0.77 34.82
CA LEU A 297 -10.07 -1.39 34.35
C LEU A 297 -10.74 -2.24 35.42
#